data_53c49e3bc774fad3deb136ae1f80e7df
#
_entry.id   53c49e3bc774fad3deb136ae1f80e7df
#
_cell.length_a   1.000
_cell.length_b   1.000
_cell.length_c   1.000
_cell.angle_alpha   90.00
_cell.angle_beta   90.00
_cell.angle_gamma   90.00
#
_symmetry.space_group_name_H-M   'P 1'
#
loop_
_entity.id
_entity.type
_entity.pdbx_description
1 polymer ?
#
loop_
_entity_poly.entity_id
_entity_poly.type
_entity_poly.pdbx_seq_one_letter_code
_entity_poly.pdbx_strand_id
1 'polypeptide(L)'
;MMNNKDAIYIAGCGGMLGEAFYKVFENSYHLKCTDISVNEKWISSLDFRDYDEYRRDVKEFKPNYLVHLGAHTDLEYCETNQEDTYITNTLAVENAVYITNELKIPIIYISTAGIFDGKKDTYDDWDIPN
;
A
#
# COMPACT_ATOMS: atom_id res chain seq x y z
N MET A 1 19.23 -26.85 -1.51
CA MET A 1 18.13 -26.27 -0.70
C MET A 1 17.61 -25.07 -1.46
N MET A 2 16.33 -25.07 -1.83
CA MET A 2 15.70 -23.85 -2.31
C MET A 2 15.62 -22.89 -1.11
N ASN A 3 16.35 -21.76 -1.17
CA ASN A 3 16.12 -20.66 -0.25
C ASN A 3 14.71 -20.15 -0.54
N ASN A 4 13.76 -20.54 0.28
CA ASN A 4 12.40 -20.08 0.17
C ASN A 4 12.41 -18.65 0.72
N LYS A 5 12.60 -17.67 -0.18
CA LYS A 5 12.52 -16.26 0.21
C LYS A 5 11.09 -15.95 0.63
N ASP A 6 10.92 -15.18 1.69
CA ASP A 6 9.61 -14.63 2.04
C ASP A 6 9.07 -13.77 0.87
N ALA A 7 7.76 -13.78 0.72
CA ALA A 7 7.06 -13.09 -0.34
C ALA A 7 6.41 -11.80 0.18
N ILE A 8 6.59 -10.69 -0.54
CA ILE A 8 5.98 -9.41 -0.23
C ILE A 8 5.11 -8.97 -1.41
N TYR A 9 3.85 -8.70 -1.13
CA TYR A 9 2.96 -8.03 -2.06
C TYR A 9 2.97 -6.52 -1.80
N ILE A 10 3.24 -5.71 -2.83
CA ILE A 10 3.32 -4.25 -2.71
C ILE A 10 2.30 -3.64 -3.67
N ALA A 11 1.27 -2.98 -3.11
CA ALA A 11 0.25 -2.26 -3.86
C ALA A 11 0.57 -0.76 -3.90
N GLY A 12 0.44 -0.15 -5.08
CA GLY A 12 0.75 1.26 -5.28
C GLY A 12 2.22 1.51 -5.63
N CYS A 13 2.80 0.67 -6.49
CA CYS A 13 4.22 0.72 -6.85
C CYS A 13 4.59 1.75 -7.91
N GLY A 14 3.61 2.39 -8.56
CA GLY A 14 3.87 3.36 -9.64
C GLY A 14 4.48 4.68 -9.19
N GLY A 15 4.53 4.92 -7.88
CA GLY A 15 5.10 6.12 -7.26
C GLY A 15 6.55 5.95 -6.79
N MET A 16 7.10 7.03 -6.24
CA MET A 16 8.48 7.11 -5.76
C MET A 16 8.81 6.08 -4.67
N LEU A 17 7.90 5.85 -3.72
CA LEU A 17 8.10 4.85 -2.66
C LEU A 17 8.13 3.43 -3.23
N GLY A 18 7.32 3.11 -4.23
CA GLY A 18 7.29 1.81 -4.88
C GLY A 18 8.63 1.43 -5.49
N GLU A 19 9.27 2.37 -6.20
CA GLU A 19 10.60 2.17 -6.77
C GLU A 19 11.65 1.92 -5.67
N ALA A 20 11.60 2.70 -4.59
CA ALA A 20 12.52 2.54 -3.46
C ALA A 20 12.35 1.17 -2.78
N PHE A 21 11.12 0.76 -2.51
CA PHE A 21 10.84 -0.58 -1.95
C PHE A 21 11.31 -1.70 -2.87
N TYR A 22 11.04 -1.59 -4.18
CA TYR A 22 11.49 -2.59 -5.14
C TYR A 22 13.00 -2.75 -5.11
N LYS A 23 13.76 -1.66 -5.26
CA LYS A 23 15.24 -1.68 -5.27
C LYS A 23 15.85 -2.25 -3.99
N VAL A 24 15.24 -1.98 -2.83
CA VAL A 24 15.75 -2.48 -1.54
C VAL A 24 15.49 -3.97 -1.38
N PHE A 25 14.33 -4.47 -1.84
CA PHE A 25 13.88 -5.82 -1.52
C PHE A 25 14.03 -6.84 -2.64
N GLU A 26 14.21 -6.45 -3.91
CA GLU A 26 14.21 -7.35 -5.07
C GLU A 26 15.21 -8.53 -4.97
N ASN A 27 16.34 -8.33 -4.30
CA ASN A 27 17.36 -9.37 -4.16
C ASN A 27 17.10 -10.31 -2.95
N SER A 28 16.30 -9.88 -1.97
CA SER A 28 16.11 -10.58 -0.70
C SER A 28 14.75 -11.26 -0.57
N TYR A 29 13.74 -10.77 -1.27
CA TYR A 29 12.35 -11.23 -1.20
C TYR A 29 11.81 -11.62 -2.57
N HIS A 30 10.76 -12.44 -2.56
CA HIS A 30 9.93 -12.66 -3.74
C HIS A 30 8.86 -11.56 -3.79
N LEU A 31 8.96 -10.66 -4.77
CA LEU A 31 8.10 -9.48 -4.85
C LEU A 31 7.00 -9.65 -5.89
N LYS A 32 5.80 -9.18 -5.56
CA LYS A 32 4.77 -8.79 -6.52
C LYS A 32 4.42 -7.33 -6.29
N CYS A 33 4.65 -6.53 -7.31
CA CYS A 33 4.41 -5.09 -7.31
C CYS A 33 3.26 -4.77 -8.25
N THR A 34 2.27 -4.03 -7.77
CA THR A 34 1.08 -3.70 -8.56
C THR A 34 0.76 -2.21 -8.51
N ASP A 35 0.22 -1.69 -9.60
CA ASP A 35 -0.31 -0.32 -9.71
C ASP A 35 -1.25 -0.21 -10.91
N ILE A 36 -2.09 0.83 -10.95
CA ILE A 36 -2.85 1.21 -12.15
C ILE A 36 -1.94 1.81 -13.22
N SER A 37 -0.80 2.41 -12.81
CA SER A 37 0.22 2.98 -13.68
C SER A 37 1.38 2.00 -13.85
N VAL A 38 1.37 1.23 -14.94
CA VAL A 38 2.43 0.27 -15.27
C VAL A 38 3.54 0.98 -16.03
N ASN A 39 4.33 1.77 -15.31
CA ASN A 39 5.44 2.55 -15.86
C ASN A 39 6.79 1.80 -15.85
N GLU A 40 6.84 0.64 -15.21
CA GLU A 40 8.03 -0.21 -15.12
C GLU A 40 7.68 -1.68 -15.40
N LYS A 41 8.64 -2.45 -15.93
CA LYS A 41 8.44 -3.87 -16.30
C LYS A 41 8.16 -4.79 -15.13
N TRP A 42 8.55 -4.39 -13.93
CA TRP A 42 8.36 -5.16 -12.70
C TRP A 42 7.01 -4.85 -12.02
N ILE A 43 6.20 -3.94 -12.57
CA ILE A 43 4.85 -3.60 -12.09
C ILE A 43 3.80 -4.34 -12.91
N SER A 44 2.89 -5.02 -12.25
CA SER A 44 1.68 -5.60 -12.84
C SER A 44 0.49 -4.66 -12.68
N SER A 45 -0.40 -4.63 -13.68
CA SER A 45 -1.61 -3.82 -13.61
C SER A 45 -2.58 -4.36 -12.56
N LEU A 46 -3.02 -3.52 -11.65
CA LEU A 46 -4.09 -3.81 -10.69
C LEU A 46 -4.62 -2.51 -10.09
N ASP A 47 -5.94 -2.39 -10.01
CA ASP A 47 -6.60 -1.33 -9.24
C ASP A 47 -7.01 -1.88 -7.86
N PHE A 48 -6.30 -1.51 -6.82
CA PHE A 48 -6.59 -1.94 -5.45
C PHE A 48 -7.92 -1.42 -4.88
N ARG A 49 -8.61 -0.50 -5.59
CA ARG A 49 -9.96 -0.06 -5.25
C ARG A 49 -11.01 -1.11 -5.61
N ASP A 50 -10.73 -1.98 -6.59
CA ASP A 50 -11.52 -3.17 -6.86
C ASP A 50 -11.18 -4.27 -5.84
N TYR A 51 -12.07 -4.44 -4.84
CA TYR A 51 -11.86 -5.38 -3.75
C TYR A 51 -11.69 -6.83 -4.23
N ASP A 52 -12.53 -7.27 -5.16
CA ASP A 52 -12.54 -8.67 -5.61
C ASP A 52 -11.29 -8.99 -6.42
N GLU A 53 -10.84 -8.08 -7.28
CA GLU A 53 -9.62 -8.22 -8.03
C GLU A 53 -8.40 -8.21 -7.10
N TYR A 54 -8.33 -7.23 -6.20
CA TYR A 54 -7.23 -7.09 -5.24
C TYR A 54 -7.12 -8.34 -4.34
N ARG A 55 -8.24 -8.78 -3.77
CA ARG A 55 -8.29 -9.96 -2.92
C ARG A 55 -7.85 -11.23 -3.66
N ARG A 56 -8.36 -11.45 -4.87
CA ARG A 56 -8.00 -12.60 -5.70
C ARG A 56 -6.51 -12.63 -5.99
N ASP A 57 -5.94 -11.51 -6.40
CA ASP A 57 -4.54 -11.40 -6.79
C ASP A 57 -3.58 -11.61 -5.61
N VAL A 58 -3.88 -11.02 -4.45
CA VAL A 58 -3.11 -11.23 -3.23
C VAL A 58 -3.18 -12.69 -2.77
N LYS A 59 -4.37 -13.31 -2.80
CA LYS A 59 -4.55 -14.72 -2.42
C LYS A 59 -3.80 -15.68 -3.34
N GLU A 60 -3.78 -15.40 -4.63
CA GLU A 60 -3.05 -16.21 -5.61
C GLU A 60 -1.54 -16.13 -5.40
N PHE A 61 -1.03 -14.93 -5.11
CA PHE A 61 0.38 -14.71 -4.86
C PHE A 61 0.87 -15.31 -3.52
N LYS A 62 0.00 -15.42 -2.52
CA LYS A 62 0.29 -15.97 -1.17
C LYS A 62 1.46 -15.27 -0.47
N PRO A 63 1.41 -13.96 -0.25
CA PRO A 63 2.50 -13.25 0.40
C PRO A 63 2.60 -13.56 1.90
N ASN A 64 3.78 -13.31 2.46
CA ASN A 64 4.00 -13.28 3.90
C ASN A 64 3.67 -11.88 4.49
N TYR A 65 3.78 -10.84 3.66
CA TYR A 65 3.54 -9.43 4.04
C TYR A 65 2.82 -8.72 2.92
N LEU A 66 1.90 -7.82 3.27
CA LEU A 66 1.29 -6.87 2.33
C LEU A 66 1.71 -5.46 2.69
N VAL A 67 2.27 -4.74 1.72
CA VAL A 67 2.63 -3.32 1.83
C VAL A 67 1.68 -2.52 0.95
N HIS A 68 0.94 -1.59 1.55
CA HIS A 68 0.01 -0.70 0.83
C HIS A 68 0.59 0.71 0.79
N LEU A 69 1.04 1.14 -0.39
CA LEU A 69 1.69 2.43 -0.63
C LEU A 69 0.79 3.40 -1.41
N GLY A 70 -0.25 2.88 -2.07
CA GLY A 70 -1.09 3.65 -2.98
C GLY A 70 -1.96 4.66 -2.23
N ALA A 71 -1.90 5.92 -2.65
CA ALA A 71 -2.74 6.99 -2.16
C ALA A 71 -2.73 8.20 -3.12
N HIS A 72 -3.81 8.98 -3.11
CA HIS A 72 -3.77 10.34 -3.62
C HIS A 72 -3.09 11.26 -2.60
N THR A 73 -2.02 11.94 -3.01
CA THR A 73 -1.21 12.80 -2.14
C THR A 73 -1.19 14.27 -2.59
N ASP A 74 -1.76 14.58 -3.74
CA ASP A 74 -1.97 15.94 -4.22
C ASP A 74 -3.14 16.57 -3.46
N LEU A 75 -2.87 17.59 -2.63
CA LEU A 75 -3.87 18.21 -1.78
C LEU A 75 -4.97 18.91 -2.57
N GLU A 76 -4.63 19.60 -3.67
CA GLU A 76 -5.60 20.29 -4.51
C GLU A 76 -6.52 19.31 -5.22
N TYR A 77 -5.96 18.21 -5.71
CA TYR A 77 -6.75 17.10 -6.25
C TYR A 77 -7.69 16.52 -5.20
N CYS A 78 -7.19 16.23 -4.01
CA CYS A 78 -7.98 15.64 -2.93
C CYS A 78 -9.14 16.55 -2.50
N GLU A 79 -8.93 17.86 -2.41
CA GLU A 79 -9.97 18.82 -2.06
C GLU A 79 -11.07 18.93 -3.12
N THR A 80 -10.69 18.82 -4.39
CA THR A 80 -11.65 18.95 -5.51
C THR A 80 -12.29 17.62 -5.92
N ASN A 81 -11.73 16.47 -5.52
CA ASN A 81 -12.18 15.12 -5.85
C ASN A 81 -12.35 14.26 -4.59
N GLN A 82 -13.14 14.74 -3.64
CA GLN A 82 -13.26 14.14 -2.29
C GLN A 82 -13.76 12.70 -2.31
N GLU A 83 -14.72 12.35 -3.18
CA GLU A 83 -15.25 10.99 -3.28
C GLU A 83 -14.16 10.01 -3.76
N ASP A 84 -13.46 10.34 -4.84
CA ASP A 84 -12.37 9.50 -5.37
C ASP A 84 -11.21 9.39 -4.36
N THR A 85 -10.90 10.48 -3.67
CA THR A 85 -9.91 10.50 -2.60
C THR A 85 -10.32 9.58 -1.43
N TYR A 86 -11.58 9.62 -1.00
CA TYR A 86 -12.09 8.75 0.05
C TYR A 86 -12.04 7.27 -0.36
N ILE A 87 -12.44 6.95 -1.58
CA ILE A 87 -12.36 5.59 -2.12
C ILE A 87 -10.90 5.09 -2.12
N THR A 88 -9.97 5.93 -2.58
CA THR A 88 -8.56 5.55 -2.73
C THR A 88 -7.82 5.52 -1.40
N ASN A 89 -7.97 6.55 -0.56
CA ASN A 89 -7.17 6.72 0.65
C ASN A 89 -7.78 6.08 1.89
N THR A 90 -9.06 5.70 1.85
CA THR A 90 -9.77 5.11 2.99
C THR A 90 -10.30 3.72 2.65
N LEU A 91 -11.28 3.60 1.73
CA LEU A 91 -11.91 2.32 1.46
C LEU A 91 -10.95 1.28 0.90
N ALA A 92 -10.01 1.67 0.04
CA ALA A 92 -9.01 0.74 -0.49
C ALA A 92 -8.03 0.25 0.60
N VAL A 93 -7.72 1.08 1.60
CA VAL A 93 -6.93 0.67 2.77
C VAL A 93 -7.72 -0.30 3.65
N GLU A 94 -9.02 -0.06 3.87
CA GLU A 94 -9.90 -1.01 4.56
C GLU A 94 -9.94 -2.35 3.83
N ASN A 95 -10.02 -2.34 2.50
CA ASN A 95 -9.94 -3.55 1.68
C ASN A 95 -8.65 -4.33 1.95
N ALA A 96 -7.50 -3.64 1.97
CA ALA A 96 -6.22 -4.26 2.30
C ALA A 96 -6.20 -4.88 3.71
N VAL A 97 -6.82 -4.20 4.69
CA VAL A 97 -6.97 -4.72 6.06
C VAL A 97 -7.85 -5.98 6.09
N TYR A 98 -8.98 -6.00 5.38
CA TYR A 98 -9.83 -7.18 5.29
C TYR A 98 -9.11 -8.37 4.66
N ILE A 99 -8.38 -8.14 3.57
CA ILE A 99 -7.60 -9.18 2.88
C ILE A 99 -6.51 -9.75 3.81
N THR A 100 -5.75 -8.90 4.48
CA THR A 100 -4.68 -9.33 5.38
C THR A 100 -5.19 -10.05 6.62
N ASN A 101 -6.33 -9.64 7.16
CA ASN A 101 -7.00 -10.35 8.26
C ASN A 101 -7.49 -11.74 7.83
N GLU A 102 -8.06 -11.87 6.64
CA GLU A 102 -8.48 -13.17 6.09
C GLU A 102 -7.28 -14.11 5.93
N LEU A 103 -6.17 -13.59 5.43
CA LEU A 103 -4.95 -14.37 5.19
C LEU A 103 -4.07 -14.54 6.43
N LYS A 104 -4.37 -13.83 7.52
CA LYS A 104 -3.60 -13.80 8.78
C LYS A 104 -2.14 -13.39 8.54
N ILE A 105 -1.93 -12.39 7.71
CA ILE A 105 -0.62 -11.80 7.43
C ILE A 105 -0.57 -10.34 7.90
N PRO A 106 0.61 -9.82 8.26
CA PRO A 106 0.74 -8.40 8.61
C PRO A 106 0.57 -7.49 7.39
N ILE A 107 -0.01 -6.31 7.64
CA ILE A 107 -0.06 -5.19 6.71
C ILE A 107 0.92 -4.11 7.16
N ILE A 108 1.59 -3.49 6.19
CA ILE A 108 2.39 -2.28 6.36
C ILE A 108 1.70 -1.18 5.56
N TYR A 109 1.28 -0.12 6.25
CA TYR A 109 0.62 1.03 5.66
C TYR A 109 1.41 2.30 5.97
N ILE A 110 1.56 3.16 4.98
CA ILE A 110 2.29 4.42 5.14
C ILE A 110 1.29 5.51 5.57
N SER A 111 1.45 5.97 6.80
CA SER A 111 0.68 7.08 7.36
C SER A 111 1.31 8.44 6.98
N THR A 112 0.72 9.51 7.45
CA THR A 112 1.15 10.88 7.20
C THR A 112 1.20 11.70 8.48
N ALA A 113 2.15 12.62 8.58
CA ALA A 113 2.20 13.60 9.66
C ALA A 113 1.00 14.57 9.66
N GLY A 114 0.29 14.68 8.53
CA GLY A 114 -0.91 15.50 8.39
C GLY A 114 -2.11 15.06 9.25
N ILE A 115 -2.01 13.91 9.93
CA ILE A 115 -3.03 13.52 10.94
C ILE A 115 -2.94 14.33 12.24
N PHE A 116 -1.87 15.07 12.47
CA PHE A 116 -1.66 15.89 13.66
C PHE A 116 -1.87 17.38 13.40
N ASP A 117 -2.27 18.13 14.43
CA ASP A 117 -2.63 19.54 14.33
C ASP A 117 -1.44 20.53 14.27
N GLY A 118 -0.21 20.03 14.33
CA GLY A 118 1.00 20.85 14.24
C GLY A 118 1.28 21.75 15.45
N LYS A 119 0.59 21.58 16.59
CA LYS A 119 0.76 22.41 17.78
C LYS A 119 1.93 22.01 18.67
N LYS A 120 2.48 20.82 18.47
CA LYS A 120 3.65 20.31 19.20
C LYS A 120 4.88 20.28 18.29
N ASP A 121 6.07 20.43 18.86
CA ASP A 121 7.33 20.27 18.13
C ASP A 121 7.59 18.81 17.74
N THR A 122 7.09 17.85 18.54
CA THR A 122 7.20 16.41 18.30
C THR A 122 5.92 15.70 18.70
N TYR A 123 5.59 14.62 17.99
CA TYR A 123 4.48 13.72 18.29
C TYR A 123 5.01 12.30 18.45
N ASP A 124 4.37 11.53 19.31
CA ASP A 124 4.66 10.12 19.52
C ASP A 124 3.47 9.21 19.12
N ASP A 125 3.66 7.91 19.19
CA ASP A 125 2.68 6.89 18.76
C ASP A 125 1.39 6.90 19.61
N TRP A 126 1.38 7.58 20.74
CA TRP A 126 0.24 7.69 21.67
C TRP A 126 -0.48 9.03 21.59
N ASP A 127 0.03 9.97 20.81
CA ASP A 127 -0.63 11.25 20.59
C ASP A 127 -1.93 11.03 19.79
N ILE A 128 -2.97 11.74 20.18
CA ILE A 128 -4.28 11.66 19.55
C ILE A 128 -4.22 12.42 18.22
N PRO A 129 -4.53 11.79 17.08
CA PRO A 129 -4.68 12.49 15.81
C PRO A 129 -5.89 13.41 15.82
N ASN A 130 -5.95 14.37 14.91
CA ASN A 130 -7.06 15.33 14.75
C ASN A 130 -8.36 14.64 14.35
#